data_a23ea0210c9aeb2bc8704ebce7457303
#
_entry.id   a23ea0210c9aeb2bc8704ebce7457303
#
_cell.length_a   1.000
_cell.length_b   1.000
_cell.length_c   1.000
_cell.angle_alpha   90.00
_cell.angle_beta   90.00
_cell.angle_gamma   90.00
#
_symmetry.space_group_name_H-M   'P 1'
#
loop_
_entity.id
_entity.type
_entity.pdbx_description
1 polymer ?
#
loop_
_entity_poly.entity_id
_entity_poly.type
_entity_poly.pdbx_seq_one_letter_code
_entity_poly.pdbx_strand_id
1 'polypeptide(L)'
;AVIPYAVGVDIACRMRITILDIPYEEFEKDRRKFGATLLDETRFGVGVTFEPGKRTHKVMEDPLWRKSGVVKENFKRAASQLGTSGHGNHFVEFGKLMVENDVDEPTLKIKAGIYTALLSHSGSRGLGLHVANHFSELAQQLHPELPENLKRLAWLELDSQEGKDYWEAMELCGKYAEANHELIHESVIGALGCGVLGFVENHHNFAWKEMYDGEELIVHRKGATPAGKGKLGVVPGSMGSPGFIVRGKGNAKSFNSCSHGAGRVMSRAAAFRTLKHADMKKILKEQGISLHLVSIAQLLHSRSRVAAA
;
A
#
# COMPACT_ATOMS: atom_id res chain seq x y z
N ALA A 1 -9.47 19.34 -13.25
CA ALA A 1 -10.41 18.59 -12.41
C ALA A 1 -9.77 17.33 -11.85
N VAL A 2 -10.31 16.78 -10.75
CA VAL A 2 -9.90 15.51 -10.14
C VAL A 2 -11.08 14.56 -10.05
N ILE A 3 -10.86 13.27 -10.34
CA ILE A 3 -11.90 12.23 -10.28
C ILE A 3 -11.64 11.36 -9.03
N PRO A 4 -12.42 11.52 -7.94
CA PRO A 4 -12.15 10.78 -6.69
C PRO A 4 -12.17 9.26 -6.87
N TYR A 5 -13.10 8.73 -7.65
CA TYR A 5 -13.17 7.30 -7.91
C TYR A 5 -11.98 6.76 -8.75
N ALA A 6 -11.33 7.60 -9.56
CA ALA A 6 -10.14 7.22 -10.32
C ALA A 6 -8.87 7.14 -9.47
N VAL A 7 -8.88 7.73 -8.26
CA VAL A 7 -7.85 7.51 -7.24
C VAL A 7 -8.06 6.15 -6.55
N GLY A 8 -9.31 5.78 -6.29
CA GLY A 8 -9.68 4.53 -5.64
C GLY A 8 -10.05 4.68 -4.18
N VAL A 9 -10.77 3.69 -3.65
CA VAL A 9 -11.29 3.70 -2.26
C VAL A 9 -10.21 3.53 -1.19
N ASP A 10 -9.05 2.98 -1.54
CA ASP A 10 -7.88 2.91 -0.66
C ASP A 10 -6.87 3.97 -1.11
N ILE A 11 -7.20 5.22 -0.81
CA ILE A 11 -6.34 6.37 -1.14
C ILE A 11 -4.96 6.15 -0.54
N ALA A 12 -3.91 6.35 -1.33
CA ALA A 12 -2.51 6.18 -0.97
C ALA A 12 -2.14 4.77 -0.49
N CYS A 13 -2.87 3.72 -0.99
CA CYS A 13 -2.38 2.35 -0.84
C CYS A 13 -0.91 2.28 -1.26
N ARG A 14 -0.05 1.71 -0.39
CA ARG A 14 1.40 1.89 -0.44
C ARG A 14 2.12 0.57 -0.23
N MET A 15 3.30 0.48 -0.83
CA MET A 15 4.30 -0.54 -0.55
C MET A 15 5.50 0.09 0.15
N ARG A 16 6.06 -0.61 1.14
CA ARG A 16 7.36 -0.27 1.73
C ARG A 16 8.15 -1.55 1.96
N ILE A 17 9.39 -1.58 1.46
CA ILE A 17 10.38 -2.61 1.78
C ILE A 17 11.53 -1.97 2.53
N THR A 18 11.90 -2.54 3.67
CA THR A 18 13.06 -2.14 4.46
C THR A 18 14.05 -3.30 4.51
N ILE A 19 15.29 -3.02 4.18
CA ILE A 19 16.39 -3.98 4.18
C ILE A 19 17.06 -3.92 5.55
N LEU A 20 17.18 -5.07 6.21
CA LEU A 20 17.67 -5.19 7.57
C LEU A 20 19.14 -5.63 7.58
N ASP A 21 19.85 -5.28 8.64
CA ASP A 21 21.22 -5.73 8.89
C ASP A 21 21.30 -7.15 9.52
N ILE A 22 20.18 -7.87 9.52
CA ILE A 22 20.11 -9.25 9.96
C ILE A 22 20.53 -10.16 8.80
N PRO A 23 21.56 -11.04 8.99
CA PRO A 23 21.90 -12.07 8.01
C PRO A 23 20.69 -12.94 7.68
N TYR A 24 20.54 -13.29 6.39
CA TYR A 24 19.39 -14.09 5.96
C TYR A 24 19.35 -15.48 6.63
N GLU A 25 20.50 -16.04 6.94
CA GLU A 25 20.67 -17.32 7.64
C GLU A 25 20.14 -17.25 9.10
N GLU A 26 20.24 -16.11 9.75
CA GLU A 26 19.69 -15.88 11.08
C GLU A 26 18.16 -15.86 11.03
N PHE A 27 17.58 -15.15 10.05
CA PHE A 27 16.13 -15.17 9.80
C PHE A 27 15.63 -16.59 9.53
N GLU A 28 16.31 -17.37 8.67
CA GLU A 28 15.94 -18.74 8.34
C GLU A 28 15.95 -19.68 9.56
N LYS A 29 16.91 -19.48 10.47
CA LYS A 29 17.05 -20.29 11.68
C LYS A 29 15.87 -20.12 12.63
N ASP A 30 15.29 -18.93 12.74
CA ASP A 30 14.26 -18.64 13.73
C ASP A 30 13.08 -17.85 13.17
N ARG A 31 12.53 -18.33 12.06
CA ARG A 31 11.32 -17.75 11.44
C ARG A 31 10.14 -17.60 12.41
N ARG A 32 10.10 -18.40 13.49
CA ARG A 32 9.05 -18.30 14.51
C ARG A 32 9.13 -16.99 15.30
N LYS A 33 10.34 -16.59 15.72
CA LYS A 33 10.59 -15.30 16.38
C LYS A 33 10.10 -14.14 15.50
N PHE A 34 10.50 -14.13 14.23
CA PHE A 34 10.09 -13.08 13.28
C PHE A 34 8.57 -13.04 13.06
N GLY A 35 7.93 -14.21 12.93
CA GLY A 35 6.48 -14.31 12.81
C GLY A 35 5.74 -13.83 14.07
N ALA A 36 6.21 -14.19 15.25
CA ALA A 36 5.66 -13.70 16.52
C ALA A 36 5.77 -12.17 16.62
N THR A 37 6.94 -11.62 16.30
CA THR A 37 7.17 -10.15 16.31
C THR A 37 6.17 -9.43 15.39
N LEU A 38 5.89 -9.96 14.19
CA LEU A 38 4.87 -9.36 13.31
C LEU A 38 3.49 -9.30 13.97
N LEU A 39 3.12 -10.36 14.69
CA LEU A 39 1.80 -10.48 15.35
C LEU A 39 1.71 -9.56 16.58
N ASP A 40 2.80 -9.38 17.30
CA ASP A 40 2.85 -8.56 18.51
C ASP A 40 2.89 -7.08 18.17
N GLU A 41 3.65 -6.69 17.12
CA GLU A 41 3.95 -5.30 16.81
C GLU A 41 3.01 -4.66 15.77
N THR A 42 2.21 -5.45 15.04
CA THR A 42 1.16 -4.90 14.17
C THR A 42 -0.17 -5.62 14.33
N ARG A 43 -1.22 -5.11 13.70
CA ARG A 43 -2.57 -5.69 13.77
C ARG A 43 -3.09 -5.98 12.38
N PHE A 44 -3.72 -7.15 12.24
CA PHE A 44 -4.28 -7.63 10.98
C PHE A 44 -5.79 -7.85 11.13
N GLY A 45 -6.58 -7.44 10.16
CA GLY A 45 -8.02 -7.66 10.14
C GLY A 45 -8.83 -6.42 9.80
N VAL A 46 -10.16 -6.61 9.74
CA VAL A 46 -11.12 -5.52 9.48
C VAL A 46 -11.30 -4.70 10.76
N GLY A 47 -11.16 -3.39 10.63
CA GLY A 47 -11.44 -2.47 11.74
C GLY A 47 -10.52 -2.58 12.96
N VAL A 48 -9.42 -3.33 12.85
CA VAL A 48 -8.46 -3.50 13.95
C VAL A 48 -7.84 -2.17 14.36
N THR A 49 -7.56 -2.04 15.64
CA THR A 49 -7.01 -0.84 16.26
C THR A 49 -5.97 -1.22 17.34
N PHE A 50 -5.16 -0.27 17.71
CA PHE A 50 -4.42 -0.29 18.96
C PHE A 50 -5.19 0.49 20.03
N GLU A 51 -4.83 0.23 21.29
CA GLU A 51 -5.29 1.03 22.41
C GLU A 51 -4.89 2.51 22.21
N PRO A 52 -5.72 3.47 22.64
CA PRO A 52 -5.43 4.89 22.50
C PRO A 52 -4.04 5.25 23.07
N GLY A 53 -3.24 5.96 22.27
CA GLY A 53 -1.88 6.36 22.63
C GLY A 53 -0.80 5.29 22.52
N LYS A 54 -1.13 4.04 22.20
CA LYS A 54 -0.14 2.96 21.98
C LYS A 54 0.76 3.23 20.78
N ARG A 55 0.22 3.86 19.74
CA ARG A 55 0.95 4.31 18.55
C ARG A 55 0.67 5.79 18.35
N THR A 56 1.71 6.58 18.18
CA THR A 56 1.62 8.02 17.93
C THR A 56 2.56 8.41 16.81
N HIS A 57 2.18 9.42 16.04
CA HIS A 57 3.01 9.98 15.00
C HIS A 57 2.65 11.44 14.76
N LYS A 58 3.63 12.27 14.36
CA LYS A 58 3.46 13.71 14.06
C LYS A 58 2.38 14.00 13.01
N VAL A 59 2.04 13.04 12.15
CA VAL A 59 0.95 13.19 11.17
C VAL A 59 -0.39 13.50 11.82
N MET A 60 -0.60 13.11 13.08
CA MET A 60 -1.84 13.42 13.80
C MET A 60 -1.92 14.88 14.25
N GLU A 61 -0.84 15.65 14.13
CA GLU A 61 -0.77 17.08 14.41
C GLU A 61 -0.96 17.93 13.14
N ASP A 62 -1.04 17.29 11.95
CA ASP A 62 -1.18 17.99 10.68
C ASP A 62 -2.45 18.88 10.69
N PRO A 63 -2.33 20.18 10.32
CA PRO A 63 -3.47 21.10 10.33
C PRO A 63 -4.60 20.68 9.37
N LEU A 64 -4.33 19.85 8.37
CA LEU A 64 -5.34 19.32 7.45
C LEU A 64 -6.45 18.52 8.16
N TRP A 65 -6.19 17.96 9.34
CA TRP A 65 -7.23 17.31 10.14
C TRP A 65 -8.39 18.23 10.53
N ARG A 66 -8.20 19.55 10.46
CA ARG A 66 -9.21 20.55 10.83
C ARG A 66 -9.91 21.16 9.62
N LYS A 67 -9.56 20.78 8.39
CA LYS A 67 -10.03 21.40 7.16
C LYS A 67 -11.45 20.96 6.77
N SER A 68 -11.67 19.69 6.52
CA SER A 68 -12.99 19.20 6.10
C SER A 68 -13.70 18.37 7.17
N GLY A 69 -15.03 18.26 7.11
CA GLY A 69 -15.85 17.49 8.03
C GLY A 69 -15.45 16.03 8.05
N VAL A 70 -15.29 15.43 6.86
CA VAL A 70 -14.98 13.99 6.73
C VAL A 70 -13.65 13.58 7.39
N VAL A 71 -12.63 14.43 7.34
CA VAL A 71 -11.35 14.10 8.02
C VAL A 71 -11.45 14.33 9.54
N LYS A 72 -12.13 15.38 10.00
CA LYS A 72 -12.38 15.61 11.44
C LYS A 72 -13.09 14.44 12.11
N GLU A 73 -14.17 13.96 11.49
CA GLU A 73 -14.97 12.84 12.00
C GLU A 73 -14.17 11.53 12.09
N ASN A 74 -13.19 11.36 11.21
CA ASN A 74 -12.36 10.16 11.18
C ASN A 74 -11.07 10.25 12.02
N PHE A 75 -10.77 11.38 12.67
CA PHE A 75 -9.54 11.61 13.42
C PHE A 75 -9.27 10.54 14.50
N LYS A 76 -10.24 10.28 15.38
CA LYS A 76 -10.09 9.30 16.47
C LYS A 76 -9.85 7.88 15.93
N ARG A 77 -10.59 7.50 14.88
CA ARG A 77 -10.41 6.22 14.19
C ARG A 77 -9.03 6.11 13.59
N ALA A 78 -8.58 7.14 12.87
CA ALA A 78 -7.26 7.17 12.28
C ALA A 78 -6.17 7.04 13.36
N ALA A 79 -6.26 7.78 14.46
CA ALA A 79 -5.30 7.68 15.56
C ALA A 79 -5.19 6.26 16.12
N SER A 80 -6.31 5.54 16.28
CA SER A 80 -6.29 4.16 16.79
C SER A 80 -5.86 3.12 15.74
N GLN A 81 -5.89 3.45 14.46
CA GLN A 81 -5.49 2.56 13.35
C GLN A 81 -4.03 2.73 12.91
N LEU A 82 -3.30 3.70 13.43
CA LEU A 82 -1.87 3.87 13.13
C LEU A 82 -1.06 2.62 13.50
N GLY A 83 -0.14 2.21 12.62
CA GLY A 83 0.69 1.02 12.79
C GLY A 83 -0.06 -0.30 12.52
N THR A 84 -1.29 -0.25 11.98
CA THR A 84 -2.04 -1.47 11.64
C THR A 84 -1.89 -1.80 10.14
N SER A 85 -1.72 -3.09 9.82
CA SER A 85 -1.67 -3.56 8.43
C SER A 85 -3.04 -3.46 7.75
N GLY A 86 -4.09 -3.99 8.38
CA GLY A 86 -5.44 -4.05 7.85
C GLY A 86 -5.80 -5.40 7.24
N HIS A 87 -6.65 -5.39 6.21
CA HIS A 87 -7.23 -6.61 5.66
C HIS A 87 -7.21 -6.62 4.12
N GLY A 88 -7.68 -7.71 3.53
CA GLY A 88 -7.84 -7.85 2.08
C GLY A 88 -6.52 -8.19 1.41
N ASN A 89 -5.98 -7.25 0.63
CA ASN A 89 -4.67 -7.37 -0.01
C ASN A 89 -3.52 -6.78 0.82
N HIS A 90 -3.81 -6.29 2.02
CA HIS A 90 -2.80 -5.76 2.92
C HIS A 90 -2.08 -6.89 3.66
N PHE A 91 -0.77 -6.76 3.80
CA PHE A 91 0.08 -7.75 4.46
C PHE A 91 1.35 -7.08 5.01
N VAL A 92 2.00 -7.78 5.92
CA VAL A 92 3.37 -7.50 6.36
C VAL A 92 4.10 -8.83 6.39
N GLU A 93 5.28 -8.89 5.81
CA GLU A 93 6.04 -10.13 5.67
C GLU A 93 7.55 -9.90 5.76
N PHE A 94 8.27 -10.90 6.25
CA PHE A 94 9.70 -11.01 6.06
C PHE A 94 10.01 -11.89 4.86
N GLY A 95 11.10 -11.57 4.16
CA GLY A 95 11.52 -12.33 3.01
C GLY A 95 13.00 -12.17 2.69
N LYS A 96 13.43 -13.00 1.73
CA LYS A 96 14.75 -12.92 1.12
C LYS A 96 14.75 -11.87 0.02
N LEU A 97 15.64 -10.89 0.12
CA LEU A 97 15.96 -9.98 -0.97
C LEU A 97 17.27 -10.41 -1.63
N MET A 98 17.24 -10.66 -2.93
CA MET A 98 18.44 -10.94 -3.74
C MET A 98 18.78 -9.70 -4.54
N VAL A 99 20.00 -9.20 -4.39
CA VAL A 99 20.52 -8.03 -5.08
C VAL A 99 21.66 -8.49 -5.99
N GLU A 100 21.43 -8.40 -7.30
CA GLU A 100 22.39 -8.91 -8.31
C GLU A 100 23.55 -7.94 -8.54
N ASN A 101 23.29 -6.62 -8.42
CA ASN A 101 24.28 -5.57 -8.65
C ASN A 101 24.21 -4.54 -7.52
N ASP A 102 25.33 -3.88 -7.25
CA ASP A 102 25.39 -2.79 -6.27
C ASP A 102 24.33 -1.72 -6.56
N VAL A 103 23.66 -1.26 -5.51
CA VAL A 103 22.66 -0.19 -5.55
C VAL A 103 23.20 1.00 -4.78
N ASP A 104 23.25 2.18 -5.43
CA ASP A 104 23.63 3.45 -4.82
C ASP A 104 22.54 4.49 -5.13
N GLU A 105 21.53 4.51 -4.29
CA GLU A 105 20.39 5.41 -4.38
C GLU A 105 20.21 6.17 -3.05
N PRO A 106 19.54 7.32 -3.03
CA PRO A 106 19.42 8.14 -1.83
C PRO A 106 18.89 7.41 -0.59
N THR A 107 17.95 6.48 -0.78
CA THR A 107 17.31 5.72 0.32
C THR A 107 17.80 4.28 0.41
N LEU A 108 18.66 3.83 -0.51
CA LEU A 108 19.12 2.44 -0.58
C LEU A 108 20.53 2.34 -1.13
N LYS A 109 21.51 2.12 -0.23
CA LYS A 109 22.92 1.91 -0.59
C LYS A 109 23.36 0.55 -0.08
N ILE A 110 23.35 -0.45 -0.98
CA ILE A 110 23.69 -1.83 -0.64
C ILE A 110 24.52 -2.48 -1.76
N LYS A 111 25.35 -3.42 -1.39
CA LYS A 111 26.13 -4.24 -2.32
C LYS A 111 25.30 -5.39 -2.89
N ALA A 112 25.80 -6.02 -3.96
CA ALA A 112 25.26 -7.29 -4.43
C ALA A 112 25.34 -8.34 -3.31
N GLY A 113 24.25 -9.11 -3.11
CA GLY A 113 24.18 -10.06 -2.01
C GLY A 113 22.76 -10.51 -1.67
N ILE A 114 22.67 -11.25 -0.56
CA ILE A 114 21.38 -11.73 -0.02
C ILE A 114 21.12 -11.03 1.31
N TYR A 115 19.91 -10.52 1.48
CA TYR A 115 19.50 -9.73 2.63
C TYR A 115 18.17 -10.21 3.20
N THR A 116 17.98 -9.97 4.49
CA THR A 116 16.66 -10.05 5.12
C THR A 116 15.91 -8.75 4.87
N ALA A 117 14.67 -8.84 4.42
CA ALA A 117 13.84 -7.68 4.17
C ALA A 117 12.47 -7.80 4.85
N LEU A 118 11.97 -6.67 5.35
CA LEU A 118 10.60 -6.48 5.83
C LEU A 118 9.81 -5.76 4.75
N LEU A 119 8.75 -6.38 4.26
CA LEU A 119 7.86 -5.82 3.23
C LEU A 119 6.46 -5.60 3.80
N SER A 120 5.88 -4.43 3.57
CA SER A 120 4.50 -4.15 3.93
C SER A 120 3.70 -3.60 2.76
N HIS A 121 2.43 -4.00 2.70
CA HIS A 121 1.39 -3.43 1.85
C HIS A 121 0.23 -3.01 2.74
N SER A 122 0.01 -1.73 2.84
CA SER A 122 -1.07 -1.11 3.62
C SER A 122 -1.46 0.22 2.96
N GLY A 123 -2.27 1.03 3.63
CA GLY A 123 -2.72 2.32 3.08
C GLY A 123 -3.25 3.24 4.17
N SER A 124 -4.10 4.18 3.78
CA SER A 124 -4.71 5.17 4.67
C SER A 124 -5.83 4.63 5.56
N ARG A 125 -5.99 3.32 5.62
CA ARG A 125 -6.93 2.61 6.49
C ARG A 125 -8.38 3.10 6.30
N GLY A 126 -9.15 3.18 7.38
CA GLY A 126 -10.53 3.67 7.36
C GLY A 126 -10.66 5.12 6.91
N LEU A 127 -9.63 5.96 7.13
CA LEU A 127 -9.63 7.36 6.69
C LEU A 127 -9.83 7.46 5.18
N GLY A 128 -8.97 6.80 4.37
CA GLY A 128 -9.05 6.86 2.91
C GLY A 128 -10.36 6.34 2.34
N LEU A 129 -10.91 5.26 2.93
CA LEU A 129 -12.22 4.75 2.54
C LEU A 129 -13.33 5.78 2.71
N HIS A 130 -13.38 6.47 3.87
CA HIS A 130 -14.41 7.48 4.14
C HIS A 130 -14.24 8.71 3.25
N VAL A 131 -13.01 9.19 3.07
CA VAL A 131 -12.71 10.30 2.15
C VAL A 131 -13.11 9.94 0.72
N ALA A 132 -12.72 8.77 0.22
CA ALA A 132 -13.04 8.34 -1.14
C ALA A 132 -14.55 8.23 -1.39
N ASN A 133 -15.29 7.64 -0.45
CA ASN A 133 -16.75 7.50 -0.59
C ASN A 133 -17.43 8.85 -0.57
N HIS A 134 -17.13 9.70 0.43
CA HIS A 134 -17.74 11.03 0.58
C HIS A 134 -17.57 11.86 -0.70
N PHE A 135 -16.34 12.00 -1.19
CA PHE A 135 -16.09 12.85 -2.36
C PHE A 135 -16.50 12.21 -3.69
N SER A 136 -16.52 10.86 -3.77
CA SER A 136 -17.10 10.20 -4.96
C SER A 136 -18.62 10.39 -5.04
N GLU A 137 -19.34 10.34 -3.93
CA GLU A 137 -20.75 10.61 -3.86
C GLU A 137 -21.06 12.09 -4.15
N LEU A 138 -20.28 13.01 -3.58
CA LEU A 138 -20.39 14.44 -3.84
C LEU A 138 -20.16 14.78 -5.32
N ALA A 139 -19.12 14.22 -5.93
CA ALA A 139 -18.86 14.40 -7.37
C ALA A 139 -20.04 13.92 -8.22
N GLN A 140 -20.64 12.75 -7.90
CA GLN A 140 -21.80 12.25 -8.63
C GLN A 140 -23.06 13.13 -8.45
N GLN A 141 -23.24 13.74 -7.27
CA GLN A 141 -24.35 14.68 -7.02
C GLN A 141 -24.19 15.98 -7.81
N LEU A 142 -22.95 16.43 -8.05
CA LEU A 142 -22.65 17.62 -8.85
C LEU A 142 -22.76 17.38 -10.37
N HIS A 143 -22.80 16.12 -10.80
CA HIS A 143 -22.89 15.71 -12.21
C HIS A 143 -24.09 14.78 -12.47
N PRO A 144 -25.34 15.24 -12.21
CA PRO A 144 -26.54 14.43 -12.41
C PRO A 144 -26.79 14.08 -13.89
N GLU A 145 -26.20 14.84 -14.82
CA GLU A 145 -26.28 14.64 -16.26
C GLU A 145 -25.52 13.40 -16.75
N LEU A 146 -24.58 12.86 -15.98
CA LEU A 146 -23.82 11.70 -16.37
C LEU A 146 -24.67 10.43 -16.42
N PRO A 147 -24.60 9.64 -17.49
CA PRO A 147 -25.29 8.36 -17.57
C PRO A 147 -24.75 7.38 -16.51
N GLU A 148 -25.55 6.41 -16.09
CA GLU A 148 -25.27 5.50 -14.96
C GLU A 148 -23.90 4.79 -15.06
N ASN A 149 -23.53 4.35 -16.28
CA ASN A 149 -22.27 3.69 -16.55
C ASN A 149 -21.02 4.61 -16.46
N LEU A 150 -21.22 5.94 -16.47
CA LEU A 150 -20.14 6.94 -16.37
C LEU A 150 -20.18 7.71 -15.05
N LYS A 151 -21.17 7.55 -14.19
CA LYS A 151 -21.29 8.26 -12.90
C LYS A 151 -20.02 8.16 -12.04
N ARG A 152 -19.33 7.06 -12.10
CA ARG A 152 -18.05 6.87 -11.36
C ARG A 152 -16.89 7.68 -11.93
N LEU A 153 -17.06 8.32 -13.09
CA LEU A 153 -16.10 9.25 -13.68
C LEU A 153 -16.42 10.71 -13.36
N ALA A 154 -17.46 10.97 -12.55
CA ALA A 154 -17.75 12.29 -12.05
C ALA A 154 -16.54 12.91 -11.36
N TRP A 155 -16.36 14.21 -11.54
CA TRP A 155 -15.17 14.95 -11.14
C TRP A 155 -15.46 16.11 -10.21
N LEU A 156 -14.43 16.68 -9.62
CA LEU A 156 -14.45 17.91 -8.87
C LEU A 156 -13.49 18.91 -9.52
N GLU A 157 -13.94 20.12 -9.77
CA GLU A 157 -13.08 21.18 -10.29
C GLU A 157 -12.08 21.60 -9.21
N LEU A 158 -10.79 21.68 -9.54
CA LEU A 158 -9.73 21.95 -8.55
C LEU A 158 -9.76 23.37 -7.98
N ASP A 159 -10.39 24.30 -8.65
CA ASP A 159 -10.62 25.68 -8.21
C ASP A 159 -11.90 25.84 -7.36
N SER A 160 -12.81 24.87 -7.38
CA SER A 160 -13.96 24.84 -6.49
C SER A 160 -13.54 24.51 -5.04
N GLN A 161 -14.45 24.77 -4.08
CA GLN A 161 -14.20 24.44 -2.68
C GLN A 161 -14.14 22.91 -2.48
N GLU A 162 -15.03 22.18 -3.13
CA GLU A 162 -15.12 20.71 -3.06
C GLU A 162 -13.86 20.05 -3.61
N GLY A 163 -13.34 20.58 -4.72
CA GLY A 163 -12.08 20.09 -5.30
C GLY A 163 -10.86 20.34 -4.41
N LYS A 164 -10.78 21.53 -3.79
CA LYS A 164 -9.73 21.86 -2.82
C LYS A 164 -9.82 20.98 -1.58
N ASP A 165 -11.01 20.82 -1.02
CA ASP A 165 -11.23 19.98 0.15
C ASP A 165 -10.88 18.51 -0.11
N TYR A 166 -11.24 18.00 -1.30
CA TYR A 166 -10.84 16.66 -1.70
C TYR A 166 -9.32 16.52 -1.84
N TRP A 167 -8.66 17.47 -2.52
CA TRP A 167 -7.22 17.43 -2.74
C TRP A 167 -6.46 17.44 -1.42
N GLU A 168 -6.82 18.34 -0.50
CA GLU A 168 -6.24 18.40 0.85
C GLU A 168 -6.49 17.12 1.66
N ALA A 169 -7.70 16.55 1.58
CA ALA A 169 -8.02 15.29 2.25
C ALA A 169 -7.25 14.11 1.67
N MET A 170 -7.06 14.05 0.35
CA MET A 170 -6.23 13.04 -0.34
C MET A 170 -4.76 13.17 0.07
N GLU A 171 -4.21 14.38 0.12
CA GLU A 171 -2.86 14.67 0.59
C GLU A 171 -2.65 14.20 2.04
N LEU A 172 -3.62 14.47 2.92
CA LEU A 172 -3.59 13.98 4.30
C LEU A 172 -3.60 12.45 4.34
N CYS A 173 -4.41 11.78 3.52
CA CYS A 173 -4.39 10.33 3.40
C CYS A 173 -3.01 9.81 2.96
N GLY A 174 -2.32 10.54 2.07
CA GLY A 174 -0.95 10.23 1.65
C GLY A 174 0.04 10.25 2.79
N LYS A 175 0.09 11.35 3.53
CA LYS A 175 0.94 11.53 4.72
C LYS A 175 0.61 10.50 5.82
N TYR A 176 -0.68 10.24 6.02
CA TYR A 176 -1.13 9.26 7.01
C TYR A 176 -0.70 7.82 6.63
N ALA A 177 -0.84 7.44 5.37
CA ALA A 177 -0.42 6.12 4.90
C ALA A 177 1.11 5.93 5.03
N GLU A 178 1.89 6.98 4.78
CA GLU A 178 3.33 6.99 5.01
C GLU A 178 3.68 6.75 6.48
N ALA A 179 3.11 7.54 7.38
CA ALA A 179 3.25 7.39 8.82
C ALA A 179 2.81 6.00 9.32
N ASN A 180 1.74 5.44 8.74
CA ASN A 180 1.28 4.09 9.06
C ASN A 180 2.33 3.03 8.74
N HIS A 181 3.00 3.12 7.58
CA HIS A 181 4.08 2.22 7.19
C HIS A 181 5.35 2.44 8.02
N GLU A 182 5.70 3.70 8.33
CA GLU A 182 6.81 4.02 9.23
C GLU A 182 6.62 3.31 10.57
N LEU A 183 5.48 3.49 11.21
CA LEU A 183 5.18 2.87 12.50
C LEU A 183 5.15 1.34 12.47
N ILE A 184 4.63 0.72 11.39
CA ILE A 184 4.70 -0.74 11.23
C ILE A 184 6.16 -1.18 11.22
N HIS A 185 7.01 -0.57 10.39
CA HIS A 185 8.40 -0.96 10.23
C HIS A 185 9.22 -0.64 11.49
N GLU A 186 9.12 0.56 12.04
CA GLU A 186 9.84 0.98 13.26
C GLU A 186 9.53 0.08 14.46
N SER A 187 8.24 -0.28 14.64
CA SER A 187 7.85 -1.15 15.76
C SER A 187 8.41 -2.55 15.63
N VAL A 188 8.33 -3.14 14.45
CA VAL A 188 8.85 -4.49 14.18
C VAL A 188 10.38 -4.51 14.29
N ILE A 189 11.08 -3.52 13.72
CA ILE A 189 12.53 -3.40 13.73
C ILE A 189 13.03 -3.15 15.16
N GLY A 190 12.36 -2.26 15.89
CA GLY A 190 12.68 -1.98 17.30
C GLY A 190 12.55 -3.20 18.20
N ALA A 191 11.50 -4.01 18.00
CA ALA A 191 11.30 -5.25 18.75
C ALA A 191 12.34 -6.34 18.41
N LEU A 192 12.88 -6.34 17.17
CA LEU A 192 13.98 -7.23 16.79
C LEU A 192 15.34 -6.74 17.28
N GLY A 193 15.48 -5.44 17.57
CA GLY A 193 16.74 -4.82 17.97
C GLY A 193 17.77 -4.78 16.84
N CYS A 194 17.33 -4.62 15.58
CA CYS A 194 18.21 -4.62 14.40
C CYS A 194 18.29 -3.24 13.74
N GLY A 195 19.31 -3.06 12.90
CA GLY A 195 19.50 -1.86 12.09
C GLY A 195 18.84 -1.93 10.72
N VAL A 196 18.84 -0.78 10.04
CA VAL A 196 18.28 -0.60 8.70
C VAL A 196 19.40 -0.24 7.73
N LEU A 197 19.54 -0.99 6.65
CA LEU A 197 20.50 -0.73 5.57
C LEU A 197 19.92 0.22 4.51
N GLY A 198 18.60 0.31 4.40
CA GLY A 198 17.90 1.18 3.48
C GLY A 198 16.46 0.74 3.25
N PHE A 199 15.72 1.55 2.49
CA PHE A 199 14.33 1.24 2.15
C PHE A 199 13.93 1.78 0.78
N VAL A 200 12.87 1.21 0.23
CA VAL A 200 12.16 1.72 -0.95
C VAL A 200 10.66 1.73 -0.64
N GLU A 201 9.98 2.81 -1.04
CA GLU A 201 8.53 2.90 -0.87
C GLU A 201 7.87 3.65 -2.04
N ASN A 202 6.61 3.33 -2.29
CA ASN A 202 5.79 4.00 -3.27
C ASN A 202 4.30 3.78 -3.00
N HIS A 203 3.47 4.76 -3.28
CA HIS A 203 2.03 4.58 -3.34
C HIS A 203 1.55 4.38 -4.79
N HIS A 204 0.39 3.74 -4.97
CA HIS A 204 -0.12 3.33 -6.27
C HIS A 204 -1.63 3.59 -6.46
N ASN A 205 -2.24 4.36 -5.54
CA ASN A 205 -3.61 4.86 -5.63
C ASN A 205 -3.61 6.33 -5.21
N PHE A 206 -3.41 7.24 -6.17
CA PHE A 206 -3.30 8.67 -5.89
C PHE A 206 -3.54 9.49 -7.15
N ALA A 207 -3.59 10.83 -7.03
CA ALA A 207 -3.53 11.76 -8.14
C ALA A 207 -2.32 12.68 -7.97
N TRP A 208 -1.64 12.96 -9.08
CA TRP A 208 -0.45 13.81 -9.11
C TRP A 208 -0.61 14.93 -10.13
N LYS A 209 -0.06 16.09 -9.82
CA LYS A 209 0.19 17.14 -10.80
C LYS A 209 1.52 16.84 -11.49
N GLU A 210 1.50 16.60 -12.77
CA GLU A 210 2.67 16.23 -13.56
C GLU A 210 2.70 17.00 -14.89
N MET A 211 3.89 17.36 -15.36
CA MET A 211 4.08 18.06 -16.63
C MET A 211 4.20 17.07 -17.79
N TYR A 212 3.37 17.25 -18.82
CA TYR A 212 3.44 16.53 -20.08
C TYR A 212 3.26 17.49 -21.24
N ASP A 213 4.21 17.47 -22.18
CA ASP A 213 4.22 18.31 -23.37
C ASP A 213 3.99 19.83 -23.10
N GLY A 214 4.49 20.29 -21.92
CA GLY A 214 4.38 21.69 -21.50
C GLY A 214 3.09 22.03 -20.74
N GLU A 215 2.18 21.07 -20.56
CA GLU A 215 0.93 21.26 -19.78
C GLU A 215 0.96 20.52 -18.47
N GLU A 216 0.41 21.13 -17.40
CA GLU A 216 0.20 20.48 -16.11
C GLU A 216 -1.07 19.60 -16.17
N LEU A 217 -0.90 18.30 -16.04
CA LEU A 217 -1.98 17.34 -16.02
C LEU A 217 -2.19 16.74 -14.62
N ILE A 218 -3.44 16.40 -14.32
CA ILE A 218 -3.77 15.59 -13.14
C ILE A 218 -3.74 14.12 -13.52
N VAL A 219 -2.63 13.44 -13.20
CA VAL A 219 -2.44 12.02 -13.52
C VAL A 219 -2.98 11.15 -12.39
N HIS A 220 -4.09 10.47 -12.67
CA HIS A 220 -4.68 9.51 -11.73
C HIS A 220 -4.05 8.14 -11.90
N ARG A 221 -3.57 7.56 -10.81
CA ARG A 221 -3.08 6.17 -10.78
C ARG A 221 -3.90 5.37 -9.77
N LYS A 222 -4.58 4.35 -10.26
CA LYS A 222 -5.35 3.39 -9.45
C LYS A 222 -4.84 1.99 -9.75
N GLY A 223 -4.05 1.45 -8.83
CA GLY A 223 -3.34 0.20 -9.06
C GLY A 223 -2.24 0.35 -10.12
N ALA A 224 -1.60 1.52 -10.17
CA ALA A 224 -0.44 1.80 -11.00
C ALA A 224 0.61 2.57 -10.19
N THR A 225 1.88 2.21 -10.39
CA THR A 225 3.01 2.81 -9.66
C THR A 225 3.67 3.88 -10.52
N PRO A 226 4.00 5.07 -9.95
CA PRO A 226 4.83 6.04 -10.63
C PRO A 226 6.18 5.45 -11.04
N ALA A 227 6.55 5.58 -12.32
CA ALA A 227 7.74 4.99 -12.92
C ALA A 227 8.53 6.00 -13.77
N GLY A 228 8.63 7.23 -13.27
CA GLY A 228 9.51 8.27 -13.83
C GLY A 228 10.96 7.76 -13.95
N LYS A 229 11.74 8.32 -14.87
CA LYS A 229 13.11 7.86 -15.13
C LYS A 229 13.96 7.86 -13.85
N GLY A 230 14.53 6.70 -13.52
CA GLY A 230 15.36 6.49 -12.32
C GLY A 230 14.58 6.26 -11.02
N LYS A 231 13.28 6.55 -10.95
CA LYS A 231 12.49 6.40 -9.71
C LYS A 231 12.41 4.93 -9.29
N LEU A 232 12.78 4.66 -8.05
CA LEU A 232 12.60 3.32 -7.46
C LEU A 232 11.14 3.07 -7.08
N GLY A 233 10.73 1.82 -7.15
CA GLY A 233 9.42 1.37 -6.71
C GLY A 233 9.43 -0.11 -6.36
N VAL A 234 8.40 -0.54 -5.63
CA VAL A 234 8.18 -1.94 -5.25
C VAL A 234 6.96 -2.47 -5.99
N VAL A 235 7.14 -3.56 -6.71
CA VAL A 235 6.07 -4.28 -7.41
C VAL A 235 5.96 -5.66 -6.77
N PRO A 236 4.98 -5.89 -5.88
CA PRO A 236 4.82 -7.19 -5.22
C PRO A 236 4.32 -8.25 -6.19
N GLY A 237 4.76 -9.47 -5.96
CA GLY A 237 4.20 -10.66 -6.57
C GLY A 237 2.89 -11.12 -5.94
N SER A 238 2.65 -12.41 -5.97
CA SER A 238 1.63 -13.09 -5.18
C SER A 238 2.26 -13.69 -3.93
N MET A 239 1.47 -14.33 -3.05
CA MET A 239 2.02 -15.09 -1.92
C MET A 239 3.02 -16.18 -2.33
N GLY A 240 2.90 -16.74 -3.52
CA GLY A 240 3.76 -17.81 -4.03
C GLY A 240 4.67 -17.38 -5.17
N SER A 241 4.81 -16.08 -5.44
CA SER A 241 5.70 -15.59 -6.49
C SER A 241 6.48 -14.35 -6.02
N PRO A 242 7.73 -14.17 -6.49
CA PRO A 242 8.57 -13.07 -6.05
C PRO A 242 7.99 -11.71 -6.42
N GLY A 243 8.28 -10.71 -5.58
CA GLY A 243 8.15 -9.30 -5.91
C GLY A 243 9.50 -8.72 -6.37
N PHE A 244 9.48 -7.48 -6.85
CA PHE A 244 10.66 -6.83 -7.40
C PHE A 244 10.78 -5.38 -6.90
N ILE A 245 12.01 -4.97 -6.60
CA ILE A 245 12.37 -3.55 -6.58
C ILE A 245 12.70 -3.19 -8.03
N VAL A 246 12.03 -2.18 -8.55
CA VAL A 246 12.14 -1.78 -9.95
C VAL A 246 12.61 -0.34 -10.08
N ARG A 247 13.22 -0.02 -11.22
CA ARG A 247 13.61 1.34 -11.60
C ARG A 247 12.78 1.80 -12.78
N GLY A 248 12.12 2.94 -12.63
CA GLY A 248 11.29 3.57 -13.66
C GLY A 248 12.10 3.93 -14.90
N LYS A 249 11.52 3.70 -16.08
CA LYS A 249 12.12 4.03 -17.38
C LYS A 249 11.74 5.41 -17.90
N GLY A 250 10.74 6.07 -17.30
CA GLY A 250 10.25 7.38 -17.76
C GLY A 250 9.53 7.28 -19.12
N ASN A 251 8.66 6.30 -19.30
CA ASN A 251 7.91 6.13 -20.55
C ASN A 251 6.69 7.06 -20.57
N ALA A 252 6.75 8.14 -21.34
CA ALA A 252 5.67 9.11 -21.49
C ALA A 252 4.37 8.48 -22.03
N LYS A 253 4.43 7.46 -22.90
CA LYS A 253 3.24 6.77 -23.44
C LYS A 253 2.41 6.07 -22.36
N SER A 254 2.99 5.75 -21.21
CA SER A 254 2.29 5.19 -20.05
C SER A 254 2.09 6.22 -18.94
N PHE A 255 2.20 7.50 -19.22
CA PHE A 255 2.22 8.56 -18.22
C PHE A 255 3.21 8.24 -17.08
N ASN A 256 4.44 7.86 -17.44
CA ASN A 256 5.47 7.45 -16.49
C ASN A 256 4.97 6.49 -15.41
N SER A 257 4.17 5.48 -15.81
CA SER A 257 3.53 4.54 -14.89
C SER A 257 3.90 3.11 -15.23
N CYS A 258 3.87 2.23 -14.23
CA CYS A 258 4.01 0.78 -14.39
C CYS A 258 2.95 0.04 -13.56
N SER A 259 2.87 -1.28 -13.76
CA SER A 259 2.02 -2.15 -12.93
C SER A 259 2.39 -2.02 -11.44
N HIS A 260 1.39 -2.07 -10.55
CA HIS A 260 1.58 -2.03 -9.10
C HIS A 260 1.73 -3.42 -8.46
N GLY A 261 1.62 -4.49 -9.24
CA GLY A 261 1.69 -5.88 -8.74
C GLY A 261 1.46 -6.90 -9.84
N ALA A 262 1.44 -8.18 -9.48
CA ALA A 262 1.34 -9.31 -10.39
C ALA A 262 0.00 -9.41 -11.19
N GLY A 263 -1.00 -8.59 -10.85
CA GLY A 263 -2.33 -8.70 -11.46
C GLY A 263 -3.10 -9.92 -10.96
N ARG A 264 -4.19 -10.26 -11.65
CA ARG A 264 -5.03 -11.41 -11.34
C ARG A 264 -5.42 -12.14 -12.61
N VAL A 265 -5.34 -13.46 -12.60
CA VAL A 265 -5.79 -14.31 -13.71
C VAL A 265 -7.30 -14.55 -13.68
N MET A 266 -7.95 -14.32 -12.54
CA MET A 266 -9.39 -14.48 -12.38
C MET A 266 -9.97 -13.52 -11.33
N SER A 267 -11.29 -13.34 -11.31
CA SER A 267 -11.97 -12.54 -10.30
C SER A 267 -11.88 -13.20 -8.91
N ARG A 268 -12.02 -12.39 -7.84
CA ARG A 268 -12.08 -12.92 -6.47
C ARG A 268 -13.20 -13.96 -6.32
N ALA A 269 -14.39 -13.69 -6.90
CA ALA A 269 -15.51 -14.59 -6.83
C ALA A 269 -15.25 -15.93 -7.55
N ALA A 270 -14.56 -15.90 -8.71
CA ALA A 270 -14.14 -17.10 -9.40
C ALA A 270 -13.11 -17.89 -8.59
N ALA A 271 -12.08 -17.22 -8.05
CA ALA A 271 -11.06 -17.87 -7.22
C ALA A 271 -11.69 -18.53 -5.96
N PHE A 272 -12.69 -17.88 -5.36
CA PHE A 272 -13.42 -18.42 -4.22
C PHE A 272 -14.15 -19.73 -4.56
N ARG A 273 -14.76 -19.80 -5.73
CA ARG A 273 -15.50 -20.98 -6.17
C ARG A 273 -14.60 -22.13 -6.61
N THR A 274 -13.43 -21.85 -7.18
CA THR A 274 -12.62 -22.85 -7.88
C THR A 274 -11.41 -23.34 -7.07
N LEU A 275 -10.86 -22.52 -6.17
CA LEU A 275 -9.64 -22.85 -5.45
C LEU A 275 -9.93 -23.27 -4.00
N LYS A 276 -9.40 -24.42 -3.58
CA LYS A 276 -9.53 -24.90 -2.20
C LYS A 276 -8.42 -24.33 -1.32
N HIS A 277 -8.78 -23.93 -0.09
CA HIS A 277 -7.85 -23.39 0.89
C HIS A 277 -6.70 -24.37 1.25
N ALA A 278 -7.02 -25.68 1.31
CA ALA A 278 -6.04 -26.72 1.61
C ALA A 278 -4.94 -26.79 0.54
N ASP A 279 -5.33 -26.72 -0.75
CA ASP A 279 -4.39 -26.80 -1.86
C ASP A 279 -3.41 -25.62 -1.86
N MET A 280 -3.93 -24.42 -1.58
CA MET A 280 -3.08 -23.24 -1.47
C MET A 280 -2.09 -23.34 -0.30
N LYS A 281 -2.54 -23.78 0.89
CA LYS A 281 -1.64 -24.00 2.03
C LYS A 281 -0.55 -25.01 1.71
N LYS A 282 -0.90 -26.08 0.97
CA LYS A 282 0.08 -27.09 0.53
C LYS A 282 1.13 -26.47 -0.39
N ILE A 283 0.71 -25.74 -1.43
CA ILE A 283 1.62 -25.06 -2.36
C ILE A 283 2.57 -24.10 -1.62
N LEU A 284 2.05 -23.23 -0.75
CA LEU A 284 2.87 -22.30 0.01
C LEU A 284 3.87 -23.01 0.94
N LYS A 285 3.45 -24.10 1.59
CA LYS A 285 4.33 -24.91 2.42
C LYS A 285 5.45 -25.55 1.60
N GLU A 286 5.15 -26.08 0.41
CA GLU A 286 6.13 -26.66 -0.51
C GLU A 286 7.17 -25.62 -0.97
N GLN A 287 6.76 -24.35 -1.08
CA GLN A 287 7.64 -23.20 -1.38
C GLN A 287 8.35 -22.64 -0.13
N GLY A 288 8.20 -23.26 1.04
CA GLY A 288 8.82 -22.80 2.28
C GLY A 288 8.20 -21.52 2.85
N ILE A 289 6.96 -21.16 2.46
CA ILE A 289 6.28 -19.96 2.92
C ILE A 289 5.44 -20.27 4.16
N SER A 290 5.69 -19.55 5.24
CA SER A 290 4.95 -19.64 6.50
C SER A 290 3.87 -18.57 6.57
N LEU A 291 2.62 -18.99 6.83
CA LEU A 291 1.48 -18.08 7.03
C LEU A 291 1.16 -18.00 8.52
N HIS A 292 1.24 -16.81 9.12
CA HIS A 292 1.00 -16.60 10.55
C HIS A 292 -0.41 -16.14 10.87
N LEU A 293 -1.00 -15.29 10.03
CA LEU A 293 -2.40 -14.86 10.16
C LEU A 293 -2.99 -14.67 8.78
N VAL A 294 -4.05 -15.40 8.51
CA VAL A 294 -4.76 -15.24 7.26
C VAL A 294 -6.24 -15.16 7.53
N SER A 295 -6.81 -13.97 7.43
CA SER A 295 -8.26 -13.85 7.32
C SER A 295 -8.72 -14.52 6.03
N ILE A 296 -9.95 -15.05 6.02
CA ILE A 296 -10.56 -15.62 4.82
C ILE A 296 -10.47 -14.63 3.64
N ALA A 297 -10.59 -13.32 3.90
CA ALA A 297 -10.49 -12.27 2.88
C ALA A 297 -9.07 -12.12 2.30
N GLN A 298 -8.02 -12.27 3.11
CA GLN A 298 -6.61 -12.24 2.64
C GLN A 298 -6.28 -13.46 1.80
N LEU A 299 -6.76 -14.64 2.22
CA LEU A 299 -6.66 -15.87 1.45
C LEU A 299 -7.34 -15.76 0.09
N LEU A 300 -8.52 -15.14 0.04
CA LEU A 300 -9.29 -14.96 -1.19
C LEU A 300 -8.59 -14.02 -2.17
N HIS A 301 -7.95 -12.99 -1.68
CA HIS A 301 -7.20 -12.06 -2.53
C HIS A 301 -5.97 -12.75 -3.15
N SER A 302 -5.24 -13.53 -2.36
CA SER A 302 -4.07 -14.28 -2.82
C SER A 302 -4.40 -15.45 -3.75
N ARG A 303 -5.52 -16.14 -3.55
CA ARG A 303 -6.00 -17.22 -4.45
C ARG A 303 -6.09 -16.76 -5.90
N SER A 304 -6.59 -15.56 -6.14
CA SER A 304 -6.69 -15.02 -7.50
C SER A 304 -5.33 -14.77 -8.19
N ARG A 305 -4.23 -14.78 -7.43
CA ARG A 305 -2.86 -14.56 -7.91
C ARG A 305 -2.05 -15.85 -8.04
N VAL A 306 -2.27 -16.83 -7.18
CA VAL A 306 -1.51 -18.12 -7.17
C VAL A 306 -1.86 -19.03 -8.37
N ALA A 307 -3.02 -18.86 -8.98
CA ALA A 307 -3.42 -19.65 -10.16
C ALA A 307 -2.62 -19.31 -11.44
N ALA A 308 -1.57 -18.51 -11.37
CA ALA A 308 -0.73 -18.08 -12.51
C ALA A 308 0.67 -18.74 -12.52
N ALA A 309 0.97 -19.68 -11.63
CA ALA A 309 2.23 -20.42 -11.62
C ALA A 309 2.10 -21.78 -12.29
#